data_446b5245fc32e14cff69a3da3bd21638
#
_entry.id   446b5245fc32e14cff69a3da3bd21638
#
_cell.length_a   1.000
_cell.length_b   1.000
_cell.length_c   1.000
_cell.angle_alpha   90.00
_cell.angle_beta   90.00
_cell.angle_gamma   90.00
#
_symmetry.space_group_name_H-M   'P 1'
#
loop_
_entity.id
_entity.type
_entity.pdbx_description
1 polymer ?
#
loop_
_entity_poly.entity_id
_entity_poly.type
_entity_poly.pdbx_seq_one_letter_code
_entity_poly.pdbx_strand_id
1 'polypeptide(L)'
;MSLNDLVKEEVHRQIDIAIQKLSFNKSRLSTPIAKARFQYENVSDFLLGFEYGHITGLCIWYYRNQVQQSGREVTKGKMKQVSNEIGSIIVDRLPEIRQAILRVGKEV
;
A
#
# COMPACT_ATOMS: atom_id res chain seq x y z
N MET A 1 -23.91 0.02 2.05
CA MET A 1 -22.56 0.03 2.58
C MET A 1 -22.06 1.49 2.64
N SER A 2 -21.51 1.91 3.77
CA SER A 2 -20.99 3.26 3.92
C SER A 2 -19.72 3.47 3.12
N LEU A 3 -19.38 4.75 2.85
CA LEU A 3 -18.12 5.08 2.17
C LEU A 3 -16.91 4.59 2.97
N ASN A 4 -16.96 4.71 4.31
CA ASN A 4 -15.89 4.20 5.16
C ASN A 4 -15.71 2.69 5.01
N ASP A 5 -16.80 1.94 4.94
CA ASP A 5 -16.73 0.49 4.73
C ASP A 5 -16.14 0.14 3.38
N LEU A 6 -16.51 0.87 2.33
CA LEU A 6 -15.96 0.68 0.99
C LEU A 6 -14.45 0.95 0.97
N VAL A 7 -13.99 2.00 1.64
CA VAL A 7 -12.57 2.32 1.73
C VAL A 7 -11.81 1.23 2.49
N LYS A 8 -12.35 0.74 3.61
CA LYS A 8 -11.73 -0.35 4.37
C LYS A 8 -11.58 -1.61 3.52
N GLU A 9 -12.62 -1.99 2.79
CA GLU A 9 -12.55 -3.13 1.87
C GLU A 9 -11.48 -2.93 0.81
N GLU A 10 -11.38 -1.72 0.25
CA GLU A 10 -10.37 -1.40 -0.76
C GLU A 10 -8.95 -1.52 -0.19
N VAL A 11 -8.71 -1.07 1.05
CA VAL A 11 -7.40 -1.21 1.69
C VAL A 11 -7.01 -2.68 1.81
N HIS A 12 -7.92 -3.52 2.30
CA HIS A 12 -7.65 -4.96 2.43
C HIS A 12 -7.42 -5.61 1.07
N ARG A 13 -8.19 -5.23 0.06
CA ARG A 13 -8.02 -5.73 -1.30
C ARG A 13 -6.65 -5.37 -1.86
N GLN A 14 -6.22 -4.12 -1.69
CA GLN A 14 -4.92 -3.67 -2.17
C GLN A 14 -3.76 -4.36 -1.43
N ILE A 15 -3.91 -4.62 -0.13
CA ILE A 15 -2.91 -5.39 0.62
C ILE A 15 -2.81 -6.80 0.07
N ASP A 16 -3.93 -7.47 -0.17
CA ASP A 16 -3.94 -8.83 -0.71
C ASP A 16 -3.30 -8.88 -2.10
N ILE A 17 -3.61 -7.91 -2.96
CA ILE A 17 -2.99 -7.80 -4.29
C ILE A 17 -1.48 -7.58 -4.17
N ALA A 18 -1.05 -6.70 -3.26
CA ALA A 18 0.37 -6.42 -3.04
C ALA A 18 1.11 -7.69 -2.61
N ILE A 19 0.54 -8.47 -1.70
CA ILE A 19 1.13 -9.73 -1.25
C ILE A 19 1.27 -10.71 -2.43
N GLN A 20 0.28 -10.80 -3.30
CA GLN A 20 0.33 -11.66 -4.48
C GLN A 20 1.42 -11.24 -5.48
N LYS A 21 1.71 -9.94 -5.58
CA LYS A 21 2.68 -9.38 -6.52
C LYS A 21 4.07 -9.16 -5.94
N LEU A 22 4.31 -9.54 -4.69
CA LEU A 22 5.59 -9.28 -4.02
C LEU A 22 6.78 -9.91 -4.74
N SER A 23 6.61 -11.12 -5.26
CA SER A 23 7.67 -11.81 -5.99
C SER A 23 8.14 -10.99 -7.19
N PHE A 24 7.20 -10.48 -7.98
CA PHE A 24 7.49 -9.63 -9.14
C PHE A 24 8.13 -8.31 -8.73
N ASN A 25 7.55 -7.63 -7.73
CA ASN A 25 8.04 -6.33 -7.27
C ASN A 25 9.43 -6.45 -6.64
N LYS A 26 9.68 -7.48 -5.85
CA LYS A 26 11.00 -7.71 -5.25
C LYS A 26 12.06 -7.97 -6.31
N SER A 27 11.73 -8.74 -7.34
CA SER A 27 12.63 -9.00 -8.46
C SER A 27 13.00 -7.68 -9.18
N ARG A 28 12.01 -6.86 -9.50
CA ARG A 28 12.23 -5.56 -10.17
C ARG A 28 13.11 -4.62 -9.35
N LEU A 29 12.87 -4.57 -8.03
CA LEU A 29 13.54 -3.61 -7.14
C LEU A 29 14.88 -4.14 -6.62
N SER A 30 15.22 -5.40 -6.87
CA SER A 30 16.48 -6.00 -6.44
C SER A 30 17.60 -5.87 -7.50
N THR A 31 17.34 -5.22 -8.63
CA THR A 31 18.33 -5.05 -9.68
C THR A 31 19.41 -4.05 -9.26
N PRO A 32 20.67 -4.16 -9.77
CA PRO A 32 21.71 -3.18 -9.49
C PRO A 32 21.30 -1.76 -9.88
N ILE A 33 20.55 -1.60 -10.98
CA ILE A 33 20.08 -0.29 -11.45
C ILE A 33 19.11 0.31 -10.43
N ALA A 34 18.16 -0.48 -9.93
CA ALA A 34 17.19 -0.01 -8.93
C ALA A 34 17.89 0.36 -7.63
N LYS A 35 18.84 -0.47 -7.18
CA LYS A 35 19.61 -0.20 -5.97
C LYS A 35 20.39 1.12 -6.07
N ALA A 36 21.02 1.37 -7.20
CA ALA A 36 21.77 2.60 -7.44
C ALA A 36 20.84 3.82 -7.50
N ARG A 37 19.68 3.67 -8.15
CA ARG A 37 18.72 4.77 -8.32
C ARG A 37 18.04 5.17 -7.01
N PHE A 38 17.61 4.19 -6.21
CA PHE A 38 16.86 4.44 -4.98
C PHE A 38 17.75 4.47 -3.73
N GLN A 39 19.02 4.04 -3.84
CA GLN A 39 20.04 4.12 -2.77
C GLN A 39 19.58 3.45 -1.47
N TYR A 40 18.87 2.32 -1.55
CA TYR A 40 18.49 1.57 -0.37
C TYR A 40 19.60 0.61 0.05
N GLU A 41 19.69 0.32 1.36
CA GLU A 41 20.62 -0.65 1.90
C GLU A 41 20.02 -2.05 1.99
N ASN A 42 18.74 -2.13 2.33
CA ASN A 42 18.03 -3.40 2.51
C ASN A 42 16.78 -3.41 1.64
N VAL A 43 16.71 -4.35 0.68
CA VAL A 43 15.59 -4.40 -0.26
C VAL A 43 14.27 -4.72 0.43
N SER A 44 14.30 -5.54 1.49
CA SER A 44 13.07 -5.90 2.21
C SER A 44 12.46 -4.71 2.93
N ASP A 45 13.29 -3.90 3.60
CA ASP A 45 12.83 -2.68 4.26
C ASP A 45 12.37 -1.64 3.25
N PHE A 46 13.10 -1.48 2.15
CA PHE A 46 12.70 -0.59 1.07
C PHE A 46 11.35 -1.01 0.47
N LEU A 47 11.18 -2.30 0.22
CA LEU A 47 9.96 -2.85 -0.35
C LEU A 47 8.76 -2.65 0.58
N LEU A 48 8.97 -2.80 1.89
CA LEU A 48 7.91 -2.57 2.88
C LEU A 48 7.42 -1.12 2.81
N GLY A 49 8.34 -0.16 2.78
CA GLY A 49 7.99 1.25 2.63
C GLY A 49 7.35 1.56 1.29
N PHE A 50 7.85 0.95 0.21
CA PHE A 50 7.28 1.09 -1.13
C PHE A 50 5.82 0.62 -1.15
N GLU A 51 5.54 -0.56 -0.60
CA GLU A 51 4.18 -1.11 -0.58
C GLU A 51 3.25 -0.25 0.28
N TYR A 52 3.72 0.23 1.43
CA TYR A 52 2.95 1.13 2.27
C TYR A 52 2.52 2.39 1.50
N GLY A 53 3.47 3.05 0.83
CA GLY A 53 3.18 4.26 0.06
C GLY A 53 2.28 4.01 -1.14
N HIS A 54 2.51 2.91 -1.84
CA HIS A 54 1.74 2.54 -3.02
C HIS A 54 0.28 2.22 -2.67
N ILE A 55 0.06 1.40 -1.64
CA ILE A 55 -1.28 1.05 -1.17
C ILE A 55 -2.01 2.30 -0.68
N THR A 56 -1.33 3.12 0.12
CA THR A 56 -1.90 4.38 0.63
C THR A 56 -2.36 5.27 -0.52
N GLY A 57 -1.51 5.46 -1.52
CA GLY A 57 -1.84 6.29 -2.69
C GLY A 57 -3.04 5.79 -3.46
N LEU A 58 -3.11 4.48 -3.71
CA LEU A 58 -4.24 3.86 -4.42
C LEU A 58 -5.55 4.02 -3.65
N CYS A 59 -5.51 3.86 -2.32
CA CYS A 59 -6.71 3.95 -1.49
C CYS A 59 -7.19 5.39 -1.34
N ILE A 60 -6.29 6.36 -1.27
CA ILE A 60 -6.64 7.78 -1.27
C ILE A 60 -7.29 8.16 -2.61
N TRP A 61 -6.72 7.70 -3.71
CA TRP A 61 -7.30 7.92 -5.05
C TRP A 61 -8.70 7.34 -5.13
N TYR A 62 -8.90 6.12 -4.65
CA TYR A 62 -10.21 5.45 -4.61
C TYR A 62 -11.22 6.27 -3.81
N TYR A 63 -10.84 6.75 -2.61
CA TYR A 63 -11.69 7.59 -1.78
C TYR A 63 -12.12 8.86 -2.51
N ARG A 64 -11.16 9.58 -3.11
CA ARG A 64 -11.44 10.81 -3.84
C ARG A 64 -12.41 10.57 -4.99
N ASN A 65 -12.21 9.49 -5.72
CA ASN A 65 -13.05 9.13 -6.85
C ASN A 65 -14.49 8.84 -6.41
N GLN A 66 -14.67 8.12 -5.30
CA GLN A 66 -15.99 7.83 -4.75
C GLN A 66 -16.70 9.11 -4.31
N VAL A 67 -16.00 10.03 -3.65
CA VAL A 67 -16.56 11.31 -3.22
C VAL A 67 -17.00 12.14 -4.43
N GLN A 68 -16.18 12.24 -5.45
CA GLN A 68 -16.49 13.00 -6.67
C GLN A 68 -17.69 12.42 -7.41
N GLN A 69 -17.79 11.11 -7.50
CA GLN A 69 -18.94 10.44 -8.13
C GLN A 69 -20.25 10.72 -7.39
N SER A 70 -20.20 10.96 -6.09
CA SER A 70 -21.38 11.30 -5.29
C SER A 70 -21.73 12.79 -5.35
N GLY A 71 -20.99 13.60 -6.10
CA GLY A 71 -21.20 15.04 -6.22
C GLY A 71 -20.75 15.86 -5.02
N ARG A 72 -19.97 15.25 -4.12
CA ARG A 72 -19.45 15.92 -2.92
C ARG A 72 -18.03 16.42 -3.15
N GLU A 73 -17.62 17.40 -2.34
CA GLU A 73 -16.25 17.88 -2.34
C GLU A 73 -15.41 17.15 -1.30
N VAL A 74 -14.13 16.93 -1.63
CA VAL A 74 -13.16 16.38 -0.69
C VAL A 74 -12.63 17.52 0.19
N THR A 75 -12.91 17.46 1.50
CA THR A 75 -12.39 18.44 2.45
C THR A 75 -11.06 17.98 3.04
N LYS A 76 -10.23 18.94 3.49
CA LYS A 76 -8.94 18.64 4.13
C LYS A 76 -9.12 17.80 5.40
N GLY A 77 -10.14 18.11 6.21
CA GLY A 77 -10.40 17.38 7.44
C GLY A 77 -10.77 15.93 7.20
N LYS A 78 -11.68 15.69 6.24
CA LYS A 78 -12.06 14.33 5.85
C LYS A 78 -10.90 13.57 5.24
N MET A 79 -10.09 14.22 4.39
CA MET A 79 -8.93 13.60 3.77
C MET A 79 -7.92 13.14 4.84
N LYS A 80 -7.66 13.97 5.84
CA LYS A 80 -6.77 13.62 6.94
C LYS A 80 -7.30 12.42 7.72
N GLN A 81 -8.60 12.42 8.04
CA GLN A 81 -9.25 11.33 8.76
C GLN A 81 -9.13 10.02 7.98
N VAL A 82 -9.45 10.03 6.68
CA VAL A 82 -9.40 8.86 5.83
C VAL A 82 -7.97 8.35 5.68
N SER A 83 -7.00 9.25 5.50
CA SER A 83 -5.58 8.88 5.41
C SER A 83 -5.11 8.18 6.69
N ASN A 84 -5.54 8.66 7.85
CA ASN A 84 -5.21 8.03 9.13
C ASN A 84 -5.85 6.64 9.26
N GLU A 85 -7.09 6.47 8.82
CA GLU A 85 -7.77 5.17 8.84
C GLU A 85 -7.08 4.17 7.90
N ILE A 86 -6.73 4.60 6.69
CA ILE A 86 -5.98 3.77 5.73
C ILE A 86 -4.66 3.33 6.34
N GLY A 87 -3.89 4.28 6.89
CA GLY A 87 -2.61 3.98 7.51
C GLY A 87 -2.73 3.00 8.66
N SER A 88 -3.77 3.15 9.49
CA SER A 88 -4.02 2.27 10.62
C SER A 88 -4.25 0.81 10.18
N ILE A 89 -5.04 0.61 9.14
CA ILE A 89 -5.31 -0.74 8.61
C ILE A 89 -4.02 -1.36 8.06
N ILE A 90 -3.23 -0.59 7.32
CA ILE A 90 -1.96 -1.08 6.76
C ILE A 90 -1.00 -1.46 7.89
N VAL A 91 -0.88 -0.60 8.91
CA VAL A 91 -0.02 -0.87 10.07
C VAL A 91 -0.44 -2.14 10.80
N ASP A 92 -1.74 -2.38 10.95
CA ASP A 92 -2.24 -3.61 11.59
C ASP A 92 -1.86 -4.86 10.80
N ARG A 93 -1.72 -4.75 9.49
CA ARG A 93 -1.34 -5.87 8.61
C ARG A 93 0.13 -5.85 8.19
N LEU A 94 0.95 -4.92 8.70
CA LEU A 94 2.38 -4.88 8.37
C LEU A 94 3.12 -6.18 8.69
N PRO A 95 2.87 -6.85 9.82
CA PRO A 95 3.53 -8.13 10.08
C PRO A 95 3.27 -9.18 9.00
N GLU A 96 2.06 -9.24 8.47
CA GLU A 96 1.69 -10.14 7.39
C GLU A 96 2.46 -9.80 6.10
N ILE A 97 2.51 -8.51 5.74
CA ILE A 97 3.26 -8.04 4.57
C ILE A 97 4.75 -8.35 4.73
N ARG A 98 5.30 -8.07 5.91
CA ARG A 98 6.72 -8.32 6.23
C ARG A 98 7.05 -9.81 6.09
N GLN A 99 6.21 -10.69 6.63
CA GLN A 99 6.41 -12.13 6.50
C GLN A 99 6.36 -12.58 5.05
N ALA A 100 5.44 -12.03 4.26
CA ALA A 100 5.35 -12.33 2.85
C ALA A 100 6.61 -11.89 2.09
N ILE A 101 7.17 -10.70 2.39
CA ILE A 101 8.40 -10.20 1.80
C ILE A 101 9.57 -11.14 2.11
N LEU A 102 9.70 -11.57 3.36
CA LEU A 102 10.78 -12.45 3.80
C LEU A 102 10.67 -13.84 3.16
N ARG A 103 9.44 -14.33 3.01
CA ARG A 103 9.17 -15.64 2.39
C ARG A 103 9.60 -15.66 0.92
N VAL A 104 9.29 -14.62 0.17
CA VAL A 104 9.67 -14.49 -1.24
C VAL A 104 11.20 -14.56 -1.40
N GLY A 105 11.96 -14.00 -0.45
CA GLY A 105 13.42 -14.06 -0.47
C GLY A 105 13.99 -15.45 -0.27
N LYS A 106 13.23 -16.37 0.36
CA LYS A 106 13.69 -17.73 0.64
C LYS A 106 13.35 -18.71 -0.48
N GLU A 107 12.42 -18.37 -1.34
CA GLU A 107 11.97 -19.24 -2.43
C GLU A 107 12.86 -19.14 -3.67
N VAL A 108 13.80 -18.22 -3.65
CA VAL A 108 14.78 -18.01 -4.72
C VAL A 108 16.15 -18.55 -4.28
#